data_0fe72a815431fb18eeebcca8e1cc73d7
#
_entry.id   0fe72a815431fb18eeebcca8e1cc73d7
#
_cell.length_a   1.000
_cell.length_b   1.000
_cell.length_c   1.000
_cell.angle_alpha   90.00
_cell.angle_beta   90.00
_cell.angle_gamma   90.00
#
_symmetry.space_group_name_H-M   'P 1'
#
loop_
_entity.id
_entity.type
_entity.pdbx_description
1 polymer ?
#
loop_
_entity_poly.entity_id
_entity_poly.type
_entity_poly.pdbx_seq_one_letter_code
_entity_poly.pdbx_strand_id
1 'polypeptide(L)'
;MSKSYKRSKDKRDGDRYVALPHVVIDSPSFRALGYAARALLIDISRQYTGSNNGRLVACTRYLKPLGWKSHDTVSRALAEIKDAGLLIETRMGMRPNRAAWFALGWYALDVVDGIDLDPKTYRTGQYKNAALIPKSGASNAP
;
A
#
# COMPACT_ATOMS: atom_id res chain seq x y z
N MET A 1 10.80 -28.16 -1.26
CA MET A 1 10.93 -27.06 -0.32
C MET A 1 12.23 -27.17 0.44
N SER A 2 12.94 -26.10 0.59
CA SER A 2 14.21 -26.06 1.31
C SER A 2 13.99 -26.29 2.81
N LYS A 3 14.97 -26.85 3.47
CA LYS A 3 14.98 -27.02 4.94
C LYS A 3 14.80 -25.68 5.67
N SER A 4 15.30 -24.59 5.08
CA SER A 4 15.18 -23.23 5.62
C SER A 4 13.72 -22.77 5.69
N TYR A 5 12.93 -23.04 4.66
CA TYR A 5 11.51 -22.68 4.63
C TYR A 5 10.73 -23.41 5.72
N LYS A 6 10.96 -24.70 5.91
CA LYS A 6 10.29 -25.47 6.96
C LYS A 6 10.60 -24.93 8.35
N ARG A 7 11.86 -24.63 8.64
CA ARG A 7 12.26 -24.08 9.94
C ARG A 7 11.60 -22.74 10.23
N SER A 8 11.51 -21.87 9.22
CA SER A 8 10.86 -20.57 9.36
C SER A 8 9.38 -20.71 9.68
N LYS A 9 8.71 -21.63 9.01
CA LYS A 9 7.30 -21.91 9.22
C LYS A 9 7.02 -22.48 10.61
N ASP A 10 7.90 -23.34 11.11
CA ASP A 10 7.74 -23.99 12.40
C ASP A 10 7.93 -23.05 13.59
N LYS A 11 8.58 -21.90 13.36
CA LYS A 11 8.89 -20.94 14.42
C LYS A 11 7.84 -19.85 14.62
N ARG A 12 6.79 -19.82 13.80
CA ARG A 12 5.74 -18.81 13.88
C ARG A 12 4.38 -19.46 13.87
N ASP A 13 3.39 -18.70 14.30
CA ASP A 13 2.01 -19.14 14.21
C ASP A 13 1.66 -19.50 12.77
N GLY A 14 0.89 -20.54 12.59
CA GLY A 14 0.65 -21.17 11.29
C GLY A 14 -0.33 -20.43 10.38
N ASP A 15 -0.45 -19.11 10.49
CA ASP A 15 -1.35 -18.33 9.65
C ASP A 15 -0.58 -17.48 8.63
N ARG A 16 -1.34 -16.83 7.76
CA ARG A 16 -0.81 -15.86 6.82
C ARG A 16 -0.20 -14.66 7.58
N TYR A 17 0.72 -14.00 6.96
CA TYR A 17 1.41 -12.87 7.58
C TYR A 17 1.57 -11.73 6.58
N VAL A 18 1.79 -10.53 7.10
CA VAL A 18 2.16 -9.37 6.31
C VAL A 18 3.68 -9.32 6.22
N ALA A 19 4.20 -9.36 4.99
CA ALA A 19 5.64 -9.21 4.77
C ALA A 19 5.95 -7.74 4.56
N LEU A 20 6.77 -7.19 5.43
CA LEU A 20 7.24 -5.81 5.32
C LEU A 20 8.76 -5.84 5.24
N PRO A 21 9.33 -5.77 4.03
CA PRO A 21 10.77 -5.92 3.85
C PRO A 21 11.59 -4.87 4.61
N HIS A 22 12.75 -5.24 5.10
CA HIS A 22 13.63 -4.29 5.77
C HIS A 22 13.95 -3.09 4.88
N VAL A 23 14.14 -3.29 3.58
CA VAL A 23 14.43 -2.21 2.65
C VAL A 23 13.31 -1.16 2.62
N VAL A 24 12.08 -1.57 2.86
CA VAL A 24 10.92 -0.65 2.97
C VAL A 24 10.98 0.08 4.31
N ILE A 25 11.09 -0.65 5.41
CA ILE A 25 11.08 -0.09 6.77
C ILE A 25 12.25 0.89 6.95
N ASP A 26 13.40 0.58 6.38
CA ASP A 26 14.61 1.39 6.52
C ASP A 26 14.66 2.58 5.56
N SER A 27 13.74 2.63 4.58
CA SER A 27 13.74 3.71 3.61
C SER A 27 13.39 5.05 4.23
N PRO A 28 13.99 6.15 3.74
CA PRO A 28 13.59 7.50 4.19
C PRO A 28 12.10 7.77 4.02
N SER A 29 11.50 7.23 2.97
CA SER A 29 10.07 7.38 2.69
C SER A 29 9.20 6.82 3.82
N PHE A 30 9.53 5.61 4.29
CA PHE A 30 8.80 5.00 5.40
C PHE A 30 9.09 5.73 6.72
N ARG A 31 10.34 6.08 6.96
CA ARG A 31 10.75 6.76 8.20
C ARG A 31 10.08 8.12 8.37
N ALA A 32 9.75 8.79 7.28
CA ALA A 32 9.06 10.08 7.31
C ALA A 32 7.55 9.96 7.60
N LEU A 33 6.97 8.75 7.53
CA LEU A 33 5.55 8.57 7.79
C LEU A 33 5.22 8.77 9.27
N GLY A 34 4.09 9.41 9.53
CA GLY A 34 3.50 9.43 10.87
C GLY A 34 3.01 8.04 11.28
N TYR A 35 2.73 7.87 12.56
CA TYR A 35 2.32 6.56 13.09
C TYR A 35 1.00 6.07 12.50
N ALA A 36 0.04 6.96 12.29
CA ALA A 36 -1.24 6.58 11.66
C ALA A 36 -1.02 6.07 10.24
N ALA A 37 -0.15 6.71 9.47
CA ALA A 37 0.18 6.28 8.11
C ALA A 37 0.84 4.90 8.10
N ARG A 38 1.77 4.65 9.03
CA ARG A 38 2.40 3.32 9.15
C ARG A 38 1.38 2.23 9.49
N ALA A 39 0.48 2.52 10.43
CA ALA A 39 -0.59 1.59 10.81
C ALA A 39 -1.52 1.31 9.64
N LEU A 40 -1.91 2.35 8.90
CA LEU A 40 -2.77 2.19 7.73
C LEU A 40 -2.11 1.35 6.64
N LEU A 41 -0.83 1.56 6.41
CA LEU A 41 -0.08 0.78 5.42
C LEU A 41 -0.08 -0.70 5.78
N ILE A 42 0.06 -1.05 7.06
CA ILE A 42 -0.03 -2.43 7.53
C ILE A 42 -1.42 -3.01 7.25
N ASP A 43 -2.48 -2.26 7.58
CA ASP A 43 -3.85 -2.74 7.39
C ASP A 43 -4.19 -2.91 5.90
N ILE A 44 -3.70 -2.04 5.04
CA ILE A 44 -3.88 -2.19 3.60
C ILE A 44 -3.08 -3.40 3.09
N SER A 45 -1.84 -3.56 3.57
CA SER A 45 -0.96 -4.68 3.18
C SER A 45 -1.54 -6.05 3.54
N ARG A 46 -2.38 -6.10 4.57
CA ARG A 46 -3.04 -7.34 5.00
C ARG A 46 -3.88 -7.97 3.89
N GLN A 47 -4.33 -7.21 2.93
CA GLN A 47 -5.14 -7.71 1.81
C GLN A 47 -4.32 -8.44 0.76
N TYR A 48 -3.01 -8.25 0.74
CA TYR A 48 -2.16 -8.79 -0.33
C TYR A 48 -2.09 -10.31 -0.24
N THR A 49 -2.40 -10.98 -1.36
CA THR A 49 -2.44 -12.44 -1.46
C THR A 49 -1.28 -13.04 -2.26
N GLY A 50 -0.46 -12.19 -2.89
CA GLY A 50 0.57 -12.63 -3.82
C GLY A 50 0.17 -12.49 -5.28
N SER A 51 -1.11 -12.22 -5.57
CA SER A 51 -1.61 -12.11 -6.95
C SER A 51 -2.61 -10.98 -7.16
N ASN A 52 -2.84 -10.14 -6.15
CA ASN A 52 -3.85 -9.08 -6.24
C ASN A 52 -3.27 -7.67 -6.09
N ASN A 53 -1.96 -7.48 -6.28
CA ASN A 53 -1.38 -6.16 -6.16
C ASN A 53 -1.89 -5.26 -7.29
N GLY A 54 -2.48 -4.16 -6.92
CA GLY A 54 -3.18 -3.26 -7.82
C GLY A 54 -4.69 -3.22 -7.59
N ARG A 55 -5.22 -4.11 -6.74
CA ARG A 55 -6.65 -4.14 -6.40
C ARG A 55 -6.88 -4.06 -4.90
N LEU A 56 -5.94 -3.53 -4.15
CA LEU A 56 -6.11 -3.33 -2.71
C LEU A 56 -6.99 -2.11 -2.46
N VAL A 57 -7.74 -2.10 -1.37
CA VAL A 57 -8.68 -1.01 -1.06
C VAL A 57 -8.34 -0.36 0.28
N ALA A 58 -8.81 0.88 0.44
CA ALA A 58 -8.71 1.63 1.69
C ALA A 58 -10.06 2.26 2.04
N CYS A 59 -11.15 1.60 1.65
CA CYS A 59 -12.50 2.13 1.87
C CYS A 59 -12.96 1.89 3.30
N THR A 60 -13.94 2.66 3.73
CA THR A 60 -14.53 2.57 5.06
C THR A 60 -15.03 1.17 5.39
N ARG A 61 -15.65 0.51 4.40
CA ARG A 61 -16.19 -0.84 4.59
C ARG A 61 -15.11 -1.83 5.04
N TYR A 62 -13.90 -1.71 4.51
CA TYR A 62 -12.78 -2.56 4.89
C TYR A 62 -12.15 -2.11 6.21
N LEU A 63 -11.95 -0.80 6.39
CA LEU A 63 -11.16 -0.25 7.50
C LEU A 63 -11.92 -0.13 8.81
N LYS A 64 -13.23 0.11 8.76
CA LYS A 64 -14.04 0.30 9.98
C LYS A 64 -13.95 -0.89 10.93
N PRO A 65 -14.11 -2.15 10.45
CA PRO A 65 -13.96 -3.30 11.35
C PRO A 65 -12.57 -3.45 11.95
N LEU A 66 -11.56 -2.84 11.34
CA LEU A 66 -10.18 -2.88 11.84
C LEU A 66 -9.88 -1.78 12.86
N GLY A 67 -10.90 -0.97 13.20
CA GLY A 67 -10.75 0.04 14.24
C GLY A 67 -10.58 1.48 13.75
N TRP A 68 -10.63 1.70 12.44
CA TRP A 68 -10.52 3.05 11.88
C TRP A 68 -11.86 3.78 11.98
N LYS A 69 -11.93 4.78 12.86
CA LYS A 69 -13.18 5.48 13.17
C LYS A 69 -13.31 6.83 12.46
N SER A 70 -12.19 7.50 12.19
CA SER A 70 -12.18 8.83 11.61
C SER A 70 -11.82 8.78 10.14
N HIS A 71 -12.76 9.19 9.28
CA HIS A 71 -12.52 9.34 7.85
C HIS A 71 -11.37 10.33 7.56
N ASP A 72 -11.29 11.40 8.34
CA ASP A 72 -10.26 12.42 8.17
C ASP A 72 -8.86 11.85 8.46
N THR A 73 -8.74 11.07 9.55
CA THR A 73 -7.47 10.41 9.88
C THR A 73 -7.03 9.47 8.76
N VAL A 74 -7.96 8.69 8.22
CA VAL A 74 -7.66 7.77 7.10
C VAL A 74 -7.22 8.55 5.87
N SER A 75 -7.94 9.61 5.51
CA SER A 75 -7.62 10.40 4.32
C SER A 75 -6.23 11.01 4.40
N ARG A 76 -5.87 11.57 5.55
CA ARG A 76 -4.53 12.16 5.75
C ARG A 76 -3.44 11.09 5.71
N ALA A 77 -3.65 9.98 6.40
CA ALA A 77 -2.69 8.88 6.41
C ALA A 77 -2.50 8.30 5.00
N LEU A 78 -3.60 8.14 4.26
CA LEU A 78 -3.56 7.63 2.89
C LEU A 78 -2.76 8.58 1.98
N ALA A 79 -2.97 9.88 2.10
CA ALA A 79 -2.22 10.88 1.34
C ALA A 79 -0.72 10.81 1.63
N GLU A 80 -0.33 10.66 2.89
CA GLU A 80 1.08 10.50 3.28
C GLU A 80 1.72 9.29 2.61
N ILE A 81 1.02 8.15 2.63
CA ILE A 81 1.56 6.92 2.08
C ILE A 81 1.71 7.01 0.55
N LYS A 82 0.73 7.62 -0.11
CA LYS A 82 0.76 7.86 -1.56
C LYS A 82 1.90 8.81 -1.93
N ASP A 83 2.04 9.91 -1.20
CA ASP A 83 3.10 10.89 -1.45
C ASP A 83 4.50 10.30 -1.23
N ALA A 84 4.60 9.32 -0.35
CA ALA A 84 5.86 8.61 -0.10
C ALA A 84 6.20 7.58 -1.18
N GLY A 85 5.28 7.30 -2.11
CA GLY A 85 5.48 6.30 -3.16
C GLY A 85 5.40 4.86 -2.68
N LEU A 86 4.94 4.64 -1.45
CA LEU A 86 4.77 3.31 -0.86
C LEU A 86 3.44 2.66 -1.26
N LEU A 87 2.49 3.48 -1.69
CA LEU A 87 1.19 3.02 -2.16
C LEU A 87 0.86 3.77 -3.45
N ILE A 88 0.54 3.03 -4.50
CA ILE A 88 0.25 3.60 -5.82
C ILE A 88 -1.23 3.42 -6.12
N GLU A 89 -1.93 4.51 -6.40
CA GLU A 89 -3.35 4.44 -6.81
C GLU A 89 -3.42 3.94 -8.25
N THR A 90 -4.07 2.80 -8.44
CA THR A 90 -4.20 2.17 -9.76
C THR A 90 -5.55 2.45 -10.39
N ARG A 91 -6.57 2.72 -9.58
CA ARG A 91 -7.91 3.08 -10.06
C ARG A 91 -8.49 4.17 -9.16
N MET A 92 -9.00 5.24 -9.77
CA MET A 92 -9.64 6.32 -9.05
C MET A 92 -10.98 5.86 -8.48
N GLY A 93 -11.25 6.21 -7.23
CA GLY A 93 -12.57 6.01 -6.64
C GLY A 93 -13.60 6.97 -7.20
N MET A 94 -14.83 6.52 -7.32
CA MET A 94 -15.96 7.34 -7.79
C MET A 94 -17.19 7.02 -6.96
N ARG A 95 -17.87 8.06 -6.52
CA ARG A 95 -19.16 7.87 -5.84
C ARG A 95 -20.23 7.43 -6.85
N PRO A 96 -21.20 6.63 -6.44
CA PRO A 96 -21.37 6.10 -5.08
C PRO A 96 -20.67 4.76 -4.83
N ASN A 97 -20.31 3.99 -5.84
CA ASN A 97 -20.01 2.58 -5.65
C ASN A 97 -18.66 2.11 -6.19
N ARG A 98 -17.80 3.02 -6.63
CA ARG A 98 -16.50 2.64 -7.16
C ARG A 98 -15.39 2.98 -6.16
N ALA A 99 -14.85 1.97 -5.48
CA ALA A 99 -13.72 2.15 -4.58
C ALA A 99 -12.44 2.40 -5.36
N ALA A 100 -11.55 3.23 -4.82
CA ALA A 100 -10.19 3.36 -5.33
C ALA A 100 -9.43 2.06 -5.12
N TRP A 101 -8.54 1.71 -6.05
CA TRP A 101 -7.65 0.55 -5.94
C TRP A 101 -6.21 1.00 -5.80
N PHE A 102 -5.43 0.19 -5.09
CA PHE A 102 -4.05 0.51 -4.77
C PHE A 102 -3.12 -0.68 -4.97
N ALA A 103 -1.85 -0.38 -5.18
CA ALA A 103 -0.76 -1.36 -5.23
C ALA A 103 0.28 -0.99 -4.19
N LEU A 104 0.87 -2.01 -3.56
CA LEU A 104 2.03 -1.83 -2.69
C LEU A 104 3.25 -1.57 -3.56
N GLY A 105 3.96 -0.48 -3.29
CA GLY A 105 5.04 0.01 -4.16
C GLY A 105 6.29 -0.85 -4.19
N TRP A 106 6.40 -1.84 -3.30
CA TRP A 106 7.56 -2.74 -3.27
C TRP A 106 7.31 -4.09 -3.94
N TYR A 107 6.15 -4.28 -4.53
CA TYR A 107 5.82 -5.48 -5.32
C TYR A 107 5.50 -5.08 -6.76
N ALA A 108 5.66 -6.04 -7.67
CA ALA A 108 5.22 -5.87 -9.04
C ALA A 108 3.70 -5.75 -9.11
N LEU A 109 3.20 -5.11 -10.14
CA LEU A 109 1.77 -4.98 -10.39
C LEU A 109 1.23 -6.32 -10.90
N ASP A 110 0.19 -6.84 -10.23
CA ASP A 110 -0.46 -8.10 -10.61
C ASP A 110 -1.72 -7.87 -11.45
N VAL A 111 -2.48 -6.83 -11.12
CA VAL A 111 -3.78 -6.55 -11.73
C VAL A 111 -3.62 -5.44 -12.75
N VAL A 112 -3.94 -5.76 -14.01
CA VAL A 112 -3.87 -4.78 -15.12
C VAL A 112 -5.25 -4.47 -15.71
N ASP A 113 -6.24 -5.32 -15.49
CA ASP A 113 -7.59 -5.11 -15.99
C ASP A 113 -8.38 -4.22 -15.01
N GLY A 114 -9.10 -3.26 -15.57
CA GLY A 114 -9.99 -2.40 -14.79
C GLY A 114 -9.29 -1.25 -14.06
N ILE A 115 -7.99 -1.09 -14.22
CA ILE A 115 -7.25 0.02 -13.62
C ILE A 115 -7.19 1.22 -14.56
N ASP A 116 -7.02 2.41 -13.98
CA ASP A 116 -6.89 3.65 -14.74
C ASP A 116 -5.42 3.95 -15.08
N LEU A 117 -4.51 3.44 -14.26
CA LEU A 117 -3.07 3.61 -14.45
C LEU A 117 -2.60 2.81 -15.67
N ASP A 118 -1.76 3.42 -16.51
CA ASP A 118 -1.08 2.69 -17.57
C ASP A 118 -0.07 1.72 -16.92
N PRO A 119 -0.23 0.40 -17.09
CA PRO A 119 0.68 -0.57 -16.48
C PRO A 119 2.14 -0.36 -16.86
N LYS A 120 2.41 0.22 -18.03
CA LYS A 120 3.77 0.49 -18.51
C LYS A 120 4.48 1.57 -17.70
N THR A 121 3.71 2.43 -17.01
CA THR A 121 4.29 3.50 -16.19
C THR A 121 4.58 3.07 -14.77
N TYR A 122 4.06 1.92 -14.35
CA TYR A 122 4.28 1.41 -13.00
C TYR A 122 5.75 0.99 -12.83
N ARG A 123 6.35 1.44 -11.73
CA ARG A 123 7.74 1.10 -11.38
C ARG A 123 7.77 0.58 -9.95
N THR A 124 8.19 -0.65 -9.77
CA THR A 124 8.45 -1.21 -8.44
C THR A 124 9.62 -0.45 -7.81
N GLY A 125 9.44 -0.02 -6.57
CA GLY A 125 10.50 0.65 -5.83
C GLY A 125 10.58 2.16 -6.02
N GLN A 126 9.54 2.81 -6.55
CA GLN A 126 9.51 4.27 -6.68
C GLN A 126 9.76 5.00 -5.37
N TYR A 127 9.36 4.42 -4.25
CA TYR A 127 9.54 5.01 -2.93
C TYR A 127 11.01 5.25 -2.57
N LYS A 128 11.93 4.60 -3.28
CA LYS A 128 13.39 4.77 -3.06
C LYS A 128 13.93 6.04 -3.71
N ASN A 129 13.18 6.64 -4.62
CA ASN A 129 13.61 7.82 -5.35
C ASN A 129 12.47 8.82 -5.43
N ALA A 130 12.55 9.86 -4.60
CA ALA A 130 11.51 10.88 -4.49
C ALA A 130 11.20 11.56 -5.83
N ALA A 131 12.18 11.66 -6.73
CA ALA A 131 11.98 12.27 -8.04
C ALA A 131 11.06 11.45 -8.96
N LEU A 132 10.90 10.15 -8.70
CA LEU A 132 10.04 9.27 -9.49
C LEU A 132 8.63 9.15 -8.92
N ILE A 133 8.37 9.71 -7.74
CA ILE A 133 7.06 9.62 -7.09
C ILE A 133 6.13 10.65 -7.71
N PRO A 134 4.99 10.23 -8.30
CA PRO A 134 4.02 11.19 -8.80
C PRO A 134 3.49 12.05 -7.65
N LYS A 135 3.56 13.37 -7.80
CA LYS A 135 3.01 14.26 -6.79
C LYS A 135 1.49 14.24 -6.89
N SER A 136 0.85 13.80 -5.83
CA SER A 136 -0.60 13.88 -5.74
C SER A 136 -1.01 15.29 -5.32
N GLY A 137 -1.94 15.87 -6.05
CA GLY A 137 -2.51 17.14 -5.65
C GLY A 137 -1.53 18.29 -5.70
N ALA A 138 -1.34 18.86 -6.86
CA ALA A 138 -0.45 20.00 -7.10
C ALA A 138 -0.69 21.21 -6.18
N SER A 139 -1.79 21.21 -5.47
CA SER A 139 -2.16 22.26 -4.53
C SER A 139 -1.36 22.23 -3.22
N ASN A 140 -0.46 21.29 -3.05
CA ASN A 140 0.25 21.12 -1.80
C ASN A 140 1.50 21.98 -1.66
N ALA A 141 1.78 22.81 -2.61
CA ALA A 141 2.78 23.81 -2.41
C ALA A 141 2.35 24.69 -1.23
N PRO A 142 3.15 24.83 -0.21
CA PRO A 142 2.85 25.70 0.90
C PRO A 142 2.68 27.11 0.41
#